data_65182fb238742bf241bc0c394820594f
#
_entry.id   65182fb238742bf241bc0c394820594f
#
_cell.length_a   1.000
_cell.length_b   1.000
_cell.length_c   1.000
_cell.angle_alpha   90.00
_cell.angle_beta   90.00
_cell.angle_gamma   90.00
#
_symmetry.space_group_name_H-M   'P 1'
#
loop_
_entity.id
_entity.type
_entity.pdbx_description
1 polymer ?
#
loop_
_entity_poly.entity_id
_entity_poly.type
_entity_poly.pdbx_seq_one_letter_code
_entity_poly.pdbx_strand_id
1 'polypeptide(L)'
;MKVFDLHCDTLSELRYAEKAGAPKNFAQNDLHIDLQKLKKGDYMLQCFAAFVNLGDKTPGADPLVTALEEIDVFKRIMEKYPENIAPVYRPSDIRKNAAEGKISGMLTIEEGGCCKGSIGVLRRMYELGVRMMTLTWNHENELASPNVVPGGGHNIWPCAPNTETGLKEKGFEFLAEMERLHIIADVSHLSDKGFWDIVEHSTRPFAASHSNCRALAPHCRNLTDEMIRALANKGGLVGLNYCSGFLDNQPEEKLCRSTTALMAKHAAHFKQVGGIEIIGLGSDFDGIGGKLEMDDCSKLPLLADALRREGFTEDEVEAIFYRNARRFFEENL
;
A
#
# COMPACT_ATOMS: atom_id res chain seq x y z
N MET A 1 6.03 10.80 -17.54
CA MET A 1 6.77 9.67 -16.92
C MET A 1 5.74 8.75 -16.30
N LYS A 2 5.81 7.46 -16.58
CA LYS A 2 4.82 6.50 -16.08
C LYS A 2 4.88 6.39 -14.55
N VAL A 3 3.73 6.10 -13.94
CA VAL A 3 3.59 5.94 -12.49
C VAL A 3 3.00 4.57 -12.18
N PHE A 4 3.58 3.89 -11.19
CA PHE A 4 3.07 2.67 -10.60
C PHE A 4 2.99 2.88 -9.08
N ASP A 5 1.79 2.98 -8.53
CA ASP A 5 1.55 3.26 -7.12
C ASP A 5 0.94 2.03 -6.42
N LEU A 6 1.55 1.65 -5.29
CA LEU A 6 1.26 0.39 -4.59
C LEU A 6 0.09 0.47 -3.63
N HIS A 7 -0.40 1.67 -3.29
CA HIS A 7 -1.47 1.77 -2.29
C HIS A 7 -2.30 3.05 -2.37
N CYS A 8 -3.62 2.90 -2.30
CA CYS A 8 -4.57 3.98 -2.03
C CYS A 8 -5.88 3.43 -1.45
N ASP A 9 -6.63 4.27 -0.70
CA ASP A 9 -7.90 3.94 -0.04
C ASP A 9 -9.14 4.49 -0.73
N THR A 10 -9.02 4.82 -2.00
CA THR A 10 -10.10 5.42 -2.80
C THR A 10 -11.39 4.60 -2.78
N LEU A 11 -11.30 3.26 -2.69
CA LEU A 11 -12.50 2.40 -2.64
C LEU A 11 -13.32 2.65 -1.38
N SER A 12 -12.66 2.81 -0.23
CA SER A 12 -13.28 3.11 1.05
C SER A 12 -14.00 4.45 1.03
N GLU A 13 -13.35 5.50 0.51
CA GLU A 13 -13.93 6.83 0.40
C GLU A 13 -15.15 6.86 -0.53
N LEU A 14 -15.10 6.15 -1.65
CA LEU A 14 -16.23 6.01 -2.56
C LEU A 14 -17.39 5.27 -1.89
N ARG A 15 -17.10 4.16 -1.19
CA ARG A 15 -18.10 3.40 -0.42
C ARG A 15 -18.73 4.23 0.70
N TYR A 16 -17.91 4.98 1.47
CA TYR A 16 -18.43 5.85 2.53
C TYR A 16 -19.35 6.92 1.97
N ALA A 17 -18.98 7.55 0.86
CA ALA A 17 -19.81 8.53 0.18
C ALA A 17 -21.15 7.94 -0.32
N GLU A 18 -21.15 6.73 -0.86
CA GLU A 18 -22.36 6.01 -1.26
C GLU A 18 -23.28 5.74 -0.06
N LYS A 19 -22.73 5.22 1.04
CA LYS A 19 -23.49 4.93 2.27
C LYS A 19 -24.06 6.20 2.95
N ALA A 20 -23.36 7.32 2.80
CA ALA A 20 -23.82 8.63 3.27
C ALA A 20 -24.88 9.27 2.35
N GLY A 21 -25.24 8.64 1.24
CA GLY A 21 -26.21 9.18 0.27
C GLY A 21 -25.67 10.31 -0.61
N ALA A 22 -24.34 10.49 -0.66
CA ALA A 22 -23.63 11.49 -1.46
C ALA A 22 -22.56 10.84 -2.36
N PRO A 23 -22.94 9.94 -3.30
CA PRO A 23 -21.99 9.14 -4.07
C PRO A 23 -21.07 10.03 -4.91
N LYS A 24 -19.77 9.74 -4.86
CA LYS A 24 -18.75 10.42 -5.65
C LYS A 24 -18.52 9.69 -6.99
N ASN A 25 -18.26 10.47 -8.03
CA ASN A 25 -17.98 9.91 -9.36
C ASN A 25 -16.50 9.66 -9.53
N PHE A 26 -16.09 8.42 -9.83
CA PHE A 26 -14.68 8.09 -10.07
C PHE A 26 -14.09 8.77 -11.30
N ALA A 27 -14.89 9.21 -12.28
CA ALA A 27 -14.34 9.95 -13.43
C ALA A 27 -13.73 11.29 -13.01
N GLN A 28 -14.37 11.98 -12.06
CA GLN A 28 -13.92 13.25 -11.47
C GLN A 28 -14.57 13.44 -10.11
N ASN A 29 -13.77 13.74 -9.09
CA ASN A 29 -14.22 13.98 -7.72
C ASN A 29 -13.25 14.91 -6.97
N ASP A 30 -13.49 15.11 -5.68
CA ASP A 30 -12.71 15.94 -4.76
C ASP A 30 -11.73 15.10 -3.89
N LEU A 31 -11.59 13.79 -4.14
CA LEU A 31 -10.62 12.92 -3.49
C LEU A 31 -9.20 13.12 -4.08
N HIS A 32 -8.19 12.48 -3.50
CA HIS A 32 -6.84 12.51 -4.05
C HIS A 32 -6.75 11.78 -5.39
N ILE A 33 -7.58 10.75 -5.60
CA ILE A 33 -7.59 9.93 -6.81
C ILE A 33 -8.93 9.99 -7.53
N ASP A 34 -8.88 10.26 -8.82
CA ASP A 34 -9.94 10.03 -9.80
C ASP A 34 -9.33 9.75 -11.18
N LEU A 35 -10.15 9.35 -12.13
CA LEU A 35 -9.70 8.94 -13.46
C LEU A 35 -9.00 10.08 -14.23
N GLN A 36 -9.44 11.33 -14.08
CA GLN A 36 -8.81 12.47 -14.74
C GLN A 36 -7.44 12.76 -14.14
N LYS A 37 -7.32 12.71 -12.81
CA LYS A 37 -6.06 12.91 -12.10
C LYS A 37 -5.05 11.79 -12.40
N LEU A 38 -5.49 10.52 -12.43
CA LEU A 38 -4.66 9.38 -12.82
C LEU A 38 -4.11 9.56 -14.25
N LYS A 39 -4.95 9.98 -15.20
CA LYS A 39 -4.53 10.28 -16.57
C LYS A 39 -3.50 11.42 -16.63
N LYS A 40 -3.77 12.51 -15.89
CA LYS A 40 -2.87 13.67 -15.83
C LYS A 40 -1.54 13.33 -15.17
N GLY A 41 -1.54 12.43 -14.17
CA GLY A 41 -0.34 11.89 -13.52
C GLY A 41 0.42 10.84 -14.35
N ASP A 42 -0.09 10.47 -15.53
CA ASP A 42 0.48 9.43 -16.43
C ASP A 42 0.58 8.05 -15.75
N TYR A 43 -0.43 7.68 -14.97
CA TYR A 43 -0.46 6.40 -14.27
C TYR A 43 -0.50 5.20 -15.23
N MET A 44 0.43 4.26 -15.01
CA MET A 44 0.44 2.94 -15.63
C MET A 44 -0.38 1.96 -14.80
N LEU A 45 -0.22 2.02 -13.47
CA LEU A 45 -0.93 1.14 -12.55
C LEU A 45 -1.20 1.84 -11.21
N GLN A 46 -2.38 1.60 -10.64
CA GLN A 46 -2.77 1.93 -9.27
C GLN A 46 -3.23 0.66 -8.56
N CYS A 47 -2.64 0.37 -7.39
CA CYS A 47 -3.19 -0.61 -6.46
C CYS A 47 -4.29 0.06 -5.63
N PHE A 48 -5.47 -0.54 -5.64
CA PHE A 48 -6.64 -0.09 -4.89
C PHE A 48 -6.88 -1.03 -3.72
N ALA A 49 -6.74 -0.55 -2.50
CA ALA A 49 -7.00 -1.33 -1.30
C ALA A 49 -8.51 -1.41 -1.03
N ALA A 50 -8.98 -2.62 -0.74
CA ALA A 50 -10.19 -2.83 0.01
C ALA A 50 -9.80 -2.78 1.49
N PHE A 51 -10.03 -1.62 2.12
CA PHE A 51 -9.62 -1.33 3.49
C PHE A 51 -10.70 -1.72 4.49
N VAL A 52 -10.32 -2.38 5.58
CA VAL A 52 -11.23 -2.80 6.63
C VAL A 52 -10.72 -2.41 8.01
N ASN A 53 -11.48 -1.60 8.71
CA ASN A 53 -11.22 -1.28 10.10
C ASN A 53 -11.92 -2.25 11.04
N LEU A 54 -11.18 -3.19 11.65
CA LEU A 54 -11.72 -4.13 12.64
C LEU A 54 -12.22 -3.42 13.92
N GLY A 55 -11.80 -2.17 14.15
CA GLY A 55 -12.25 -1.34 15.27
C GLY A 55 -13.58 -0.63 15.02
N ASP A 56 -14.21 -0.79 13.85
CA ASP A 56 -15.49 -0.17 13.53
C ASP A 56 -16.59 -0.70 14.48
N LYS A 57 -17.19 0.22 15.25
CA LYS A 57 -18.27 -0.05 16.20
C LYS A 57 -19.67 0.23 15.64
N THR A 58 -19.77 0.57 14.35
CA THR A 58 -21.05 0.79 13.70
C THR A 58 -21.94 -0.44 13.81
N PRO A 59 -23.20 -0.32 14.29
CA PRO A 59 -24.09 -1.47 14.40
C PRO A 59 -24.25 -2.18 13.04
N GLY A 60 -23.98 -3.49 13.02
CA GLY A 60 -24.05 -4.30 11.82
C GLY A 60 -22.82 -4.25 10.91
N ALA A 61 -21.74 -3.56 11.30
CA ALA A 61 -20.48 -3.63 10.60
C ALA A 61 -19.93 -5.08 10.65
N ASP A 62 -19.64 -5.63 9.48
CA ASP A 62 -18.99 -6.94 9.33
C ASP A 62 -17.77 -6.77 8.43
N PRO A 63 -16.55 -7.13 8.90
CA PRO A 63 -15.31 -6.96 8.15
C PRO A 63 -15.33 -7.61 6.76
N LEU A 64 -15.88 -8.82 6.64
CA LEU A 64 -15.99 -9.51 5.36
C LEU A 64 -16.96 -8.81 4.42
N VAL A 65 -18.11 -8.35 4.93
CA VAL A 65 -19.08 -7.61 4.12
C VAL A 65 -18.48 -6.29 3.65
N THR A 66 -17.76 -5.57 4.51
CA THR A 66 -17.07 -4.33 4.15
C THR A 66 -16.08 -4.57 3.00
N ALA A 67 -15.22 -5.59 3.12
CA ALA A 67 -14.28 -5.94 2.05
C ALA A 67 -15.01 -6.26 0.73
N LEU A 68 -16.10 -7.03 0.78
CA LEU A 68 -16.87 -7.37 -0.41
C LEU A 68 -17.56 -6.16 -1.05
N GLU A 69 -18.08 -5.22 -0.26
CA GLU A 69 -18.66 -3.96 -0.77
C GLU A 69 -17.59 -3.12 -1.50
N GLU A 70 -16.38 -3.04 -0.98
CA GLU A 70 -15.28 -2.28 -1.62
C GLU A 70 -14.75 -2.99 -2.88
N ILE A 71 -14.70 -4.33 -2.87
CA ILE A 71 -14.43 -5.13 -4.08
C ILE A 71 -15.52 -4.87 -5.15
N ASP A 72 -16.79 -4.73 -4.76
CA ASP A 72 -17.87 -4.37 -5.68
C ASP A 72 -17.66 -2.96 -6.27
N VAL A 73 -17.27 -1.98 -5.45
CA VAL A 73 -16.90 -0.64 -5.95
C VAL A 73 -15.81 -0.73 -7.00
N PHE A 74 -14.72 -1.50 -6.73
CA PHE A 74 -13.65 -1.73 -7.71
C PHE A 74 -14.18 -2.34 -9.02
N LYS A 75 -14.99 -3.39 -8.94
CA LYS A 75 -15.56 -4.05 -10.12
C LYS A 75 -16.40 -3.09 -10.96
N ARG A 76 -17.29 -2.33 -10.31
CA ARG A 76 -18.13 -1.32 -10.99
C ARG A 76 -17.30 -0.24 -11.67
N ILE A 77 -16.15 0.17 -11.10
CA ILE A 77 -15.23 1.12 -11.75
C ILE A 77 -14.67 0.50 -13.04
N MET A 78 -14.16 -0.74 -12.99
CA MET A 78 -13.59 -1.42 -14.17
C MET A 78 -14.64 -1.62 -15.27
N GLU A 79 -15.87 -1.96 -14.92
CA GLU A 79 -16.98 -2.14 -15.85
C GLU A 79 -17.45 -0.82 -16.47
N LYS A 80 -17.44 0.26 -15.68
CA LYS A 80 -17.96 1.56 -16.12
C LYS A 80 -17.00 2.31 -17.04
N TYR A 81 -15.68 2.09 -16.88
CA TYR A 81 -14.65 2.83 -17.63
C TYR A 81 -13.68 1.93 -18.40
N PRO A 82 -14.16 0.90 -19.16
CA PRO A 82 -13.35 -0.14 -19.76
C PRO A 82 -12.34 0.36 -20.78
N GLU A 83 -12.59 1.53 -21.39
CA GLU A 83 -11.67 2.17 -22.34
C GLU A 83 -10.50 2.91 -21.67
N ASN A 84 -10.56 3.10 -20.35
CA ASN A 84 -9.60 3.93 -19.62
C ASN A 84 -8.80 3.16 -18.57
N ILE A 85 -9.42 2.21 -17.90
CA ILE A 85 -8.82 1.42 -16.82
C ILE A 85 -9.26 -0.04 -16.96
N ALA A 86 -8.36 -0.97 -16.66
CA ALA A 86 -8.65 -2.39 -16.74
C ALA A 86 -7.99 -3.15 -15.57
N PRO A 87 -8.62 -4.24 -15.08
CA PRO A 87 -8.10 -4.97 -13.92
C PRO A 87 -6.84 -5.77 -14.27
N VAL A 88 -6.03 -6.05 -13.24
CA VAL A 88 -4.86 -6.93 -13.31
C VAL A 88 -5.14 -8.19 -12.50
N TYR A 89 -5.11 -9.34 -13.16
CA TYR A 89 -5.25 -10.66 -12.54
C TYR A 89 -3.98 -11.51 -12.69
N ARG A 90 -3.11 -11.17 -13.64
CA ARG A 90 -1.86 -11.89 -13.96
C ARG A 90 -0.83 -10.92 -14.59
N PRO A 91 0.46 -11.27 -14.61
CA PRO A 91 1.52 -10.41 -15.13
C PRO A 91 1.28 -9.87 -16.53
N SER A 92 0.73 -10.71 -17.42
CA SER A 92 0.45 -10.32 -18.83
C SER A 92 -0.56 -9.18 -18.95
N ASP A 93 -1.46 -8.99 -17.96
CA ASP A 93 -2.48 -7.95 -18.02
C ASP A 93 -1.85 -6.55 -17.90
N ILE A 94 -0.77 -6.39 -17.13
CA ILE A 94 -0.03 -5.12 -17.01
C ILE A 94 0.47 -4.67 -18.38
N ARG A 95 1.10 -5.58 -19.13
CA ARG A 95 1.61 -5.29 -20.46
C ARG A 95 0.51 -5.06 -21.48
N LYS A 96 -0.55 -5.87 -21.43
CA LYS A 96 -1.72 -5.74 -22.29
C LYS A 96 -2.39 -4.38 -22.11
N ASN A 97 -2.71 -4.01 -20.86
CA ASN A 97 -3.37 -2.75 -20.56
C ASN A 97 -2.52 -1.55 -21.03
N ALA A 98 -1.20 -1.59 -20.77
CA ALA A 98 -0.28 -0.56 -21.25
C ALA A 98 -0.25 -0.44 -22.77
N ALA A 99 -0.25 -1.56 -23.50
CA ALA A 99 -0.29 -1.59 -24.97
C ALA A 99 -1.63 -1.04 -25.53
N GLU A 100 -2.72 -1.21 -24.79
CA GLU A 100 -4.04 -0.66 -25.12
C GLU A 100 -4.22 0.81 -24.68
N GLY A 101 -3.20 1.42 -24.04
CA GLY A 101 -3.26 2.79 -23.52
C GLY A 101 -4.15 2.95 -22.28
N LYS A 102 -4.44 1.83 -21.58
CA LYS A 102 -5.28 1.81 -20.37
C LYS A 102 -4.42 1.85 -19.11
N ILE A 103 -4.96 2.45 -18.06
CA ILE A 103 -4.44 2.35 -16.71
C ILE A 103 -4.77 0.94 -16.18
N SER A 104 -3.83 0.31 -15.51
CA SER A 104 -4.07 -0.95 -14.79
C SER A 104 -4.61 -0.66 -13.38
N GLY A 105 -5.70 -1.31 -13.01
CA GLY A 105 -6.20 -1.34 -11.64
C GLY A 105 -5.88 -2.69 -11.00
N MET A 106 -5.16 -2.70 -9.87
CA MET A 106 -4.90 -3.92 -9.11
C MET A 106 -5.65 -3.88 -7.79
N LEU A 107 -6.44 -4.91 -7.52
CA LEU A 107 -7.17 -5.04 -6.27
C LEU A 107 -6.25 -5.61 -5.18
N THR A 108 -6.20 -4.94 -4.04
CA THR A 108 -5.47 -5.38 -2.85
C THR A 108 -6.43 -5.42 -1.65
N ILE A 109 -6.01 -6.03 -0.55
CA ILE A 109 -6.72 -5.96 0.74
C ILE A 109 -5.79 -5.35 1.77
N GLU A 110 -6.31 -4.38 2.50
CA GLU A 110 -5.70 -3.89 3.73
C GLU A 110 -6.55 -4.33 4.92
N GLU A 111 -6.03 -5.20 5.72
CA GLU A 111 -6.60 -5.95 6.84
C GLU A 111 -7.08 -7.38 6.47
N GLY A 112 -6.12 -8.32 6.49
CA GLY A 112 -6.40 -9.75 6.25
C GLY A 112 -7.37 -10.41 7.25
N GLY A 113 -7.60 -9.79 8.41
CA GLY A 113 -8.60 -10.21 9.39
C GLY A 113 -10.03 -10.21 8.85
N CYS A 114 -10.30 -9.50 7.73
CA CYS A 114 -11.58 -9.60 7.02
C CYS A 114 -11.90 -11.04 6.58
N CYS A 115 -10.88 -11.87 6.40
CA CYS A 115 -11.03 -13.30 6.08
C CYS A 115 -11.43 -14.16 7.29
N LYS A 116 -11.46 -13.60 8.51
CA LYS A 116 -11.85 -14.31 9.76
C LYS A 116 -11.08 -15.63 9.94
N GLY A 117 -9.78 -15.66 9.63
CA GLY A 117 -8.92 -16.85 9.71
C GLY A 117 -9.29 -18.01 8.77
N SER A 118 -10.13 -17.78 7.77
CA SER A 118 -10.60 -18.81 6.86
C SER A 118 -9.81 -18.84 5.54
N ILE A 119 -9.05 -19.91 5.31
CA ILE A 119 -8.36 -20.18 4.04
C ILE A 119 -9.36 -20.27 2.87
N GLY A 120 -10.58 -20.77 3.11
CA GLY A 120 -11.62 -20.82 2.10
C GLY A 120 -12.03 -19.42 1.63
N VAL A 121 -12.12 -18.45 2.55
CA VAL A 121 -12.39 -17.04 2.21
C VAL A 121 -11.21 -16.44 1.46
N LEU A 122 -9.96 -16.65 1.89
CA LEU A 122 -8.77 -16.20 1.17
C LEU A 122 -8.77 -16.64 -0.30
N ARG A 123 -9.11 -17.92 -0.57
CA ARG A 123 -9.24 -18.43 -1.94
C ARG A 123 -10.31 -17.69 -2.76
N ARG A 124 -11.43 -17.33 -2.13
CA ARG A 124 -12.48 -16.53 -2.80
C ARG A 124 -12.01 -15.10 -3.08
N MET A 125 -11.25 -14.48 -2.16
CA MET A 125 -10.64 -13.17 -2.40
C MET A 125 -9.71 -13.19 -3.62
N TYR A 126 -8.88 -14.24 -3.77
CA TYR A 126 -8.07 -14.44 -4.97
C TYR A 126 -8.92 -14.54 -6.25
N GLU A 127 -10.00 -15.30 -6.23
CA GLU A 127 -10.92 -15.44 -7.38
C GLU A 127 -11.64 -14.12 -7.70
N LEU A 128 -11.90 -13.29 -6.69
CA LEU A 128 -12.43 -11.94 -6.87
C LEU A 128 -11.42 -10.96 -7.45
N GLY A 129 -10.13 -11.32 -7.45
CA GLY A 129 -9.06 -10.57 -8.11
C GLY A 129 -8.02 -9.95 -7.19
N VAL A 130 -8.05 -10.25 -5.89
CA VAL A 130 -7.03 -9.80 -4.94
C VAL A 130 -5.66 -10.36 -5.31
N ARG A 131 -4.62 -9.50 -5.32
CA ARG A 131 -3.25 -9.89 -5.70
C ARG A 131 -2.18 -9.47 -4.69
N MET A 132 -2.54 -8.67 -3.70
CA MET A 132 -1.69 -8.34 -2.56
C MET A 132 -2.57 -8.17 -1.31
N MET A 133 -2.06 -8.54 -0.13
CA MET A 133 -2.82 -8.47 1.11
C MET A 133 -1.90 -8.16 2.29
N THR A 134 -2.24 -7.12 3.07
CA THR A 134 -1.73 -6.90 4.42
C THR A 134 -2.37 -7.86 5.40
N LEU A 135 -1.57 -8.50 6.24
CA LEU A 135 -2.09 -9.46 7.22
C LEU A 135 -2.83 -8.77 8.39
N THR A 136 -2.42 -7.55 8.72
CA THR A 136 -3.06 -6.70 9.72
C THR A 136 -3.11 -5.26 9.22
N TRP A 137 -4.13 -4.52 9.61
CA TRP A 137 -4.03 -3.08 9.73
C TRP A 137 -3.55 -2.73 11.14
N ASN A 138 -4.33 -2.00 11.90
CA ASN A 138 -3.91 -1.47 13.21
C ASN A 138 -4.54 -2.23 14.40
N HIS A 139 -5.17 -3.37 14.14
CA HIS A 139 -5.77 -4.23 15.16
C HIS A 139 -5.21 -5.64 15.09
N GLU A 140 -5.04 -6.25 16.25
CA GLU A 140 -4.74 -7.66 16.33
C GLU A 140 -5.93 -8.48 15.81
N ASN A 141 -5.63 -9.48 14.99
CA ASN A 141 -6.62 -10.37 14.39
C ASN A 141 -6.21 -11.85 14.52
N GLU A 142 -6.89 -12.75 13.82
CA GLU A 142 -6.62 -14.20 13.86
C GLU A 142 -5.27 -14.56 13.21
N LEU A 143 -4.71 -13.67 12.36
CA LEU A 143 -3.51 -13.94 11.57
C LEU A 143 -2.24 -13.43 12.24
N ALA A 144 -2.28 -12.21 12.80
CA ALA A 144 -1.07 -11.56 13.28
C ALA A 144 -1.37 -10.38 14.22
N SER A 145 -0.29 -9.85 14.79
CA SER A 145 -0.29 -8.62 15.58
C SER A 145 0.21 -7.43 14.76
N PRO A 146 -0.41 -6.24 14.91
CA PRO A 146 -0.02 -5.03 14.21
C PRO A 146 1.25 -4.41 14.80
N ASN A 147 1.81 -3.44 14.10
CA ASN A 147 3.02 -2.72 14.51
C ASN A 147 2.85 -1.81 15.72
N VAL A 148 1.63 -1.49 16.12
CA VAL A 148 1.33 -0.76 17.36
C VAL A 148 1.18 -1.70 18.54
N VAL A 149 1.75 -1.33 19.69
CA VAL A 149 1.59 -2.11 20.93
C VAL A 149 0.11 -2.13 21.32
N PRO A 150 -0.48 -3.29 21.68
CA PRO A 150 -1.85 -3.36 22.16
C PRO A 150 -2.12 -2.39 23.32
N GLY A 151 -3.16 -1.56 23.20
CA GLY A 151 -3.49 -0.51 24.16
C GLY A 151 -2.70 0.79 23.99
N GLY A 152 -1.66 0.81 23.17
CA GLY A 152 -1.04 2.02 22.64
C GLY A 152 -1.86 2.49 21.44
N GLY A 153 -2.70 3.49 21.60
CA GLY A 153 -3.50 3.99 20.46
C GLY A 153 -2.62 4.61 19.37
N HIS A 154 -3.14 4.67 18.14
CA HIS A 154 -2.49 5.35 17.00
C HIS A 154 -2.17 6.82 17.28
N ASN A 155 -2.78 7.38 18.30
CA ASN A 155 -2.63 8.77 18.72
C ASN A 155 -1.50 8.99 19.73
N ILE A 156 -0.69 7.96 20.04
CA ILE A 156 0.48 8.12 20.91
C ILE A 156 1.71 8.43 20.03
N TRP A 157 2.19 9.64 20.12
CA TRP A 157 3.38 10.09 19.43
C TRP A 157 4.57 10.23 20.39
N PRO A 158 5.76 9.71 20.07
CA PRO A 158 6.05 8.75 18.98
C PRO A 158 5.48 7.37 19.25
N CYS A 159 5.05 6.68 18.19
CA CYS A 159 4.50 5.33 18.29
C CYS A 159 5.61 4.29 18.50
N ALA A 160 5.59 3.59 19.63
CA ALA A 160 6.54 2.51 19.90
C ALA A 160 6.21 1.25 19.06
N PRO A 161 7.22 0.60 18.45
CA PRO A 161 6.98 -0.62 17.66
C PRO A 161 6.63 -1.81 18.54
N ASN A 162 5.79 -2.70 18.03
CA ASN A 162 5.53 -4.00 18.63
C ASN A 162 6.61 -4.99 18.18
N THR A 163 7.52 -5.32 19.08
CA THR A 163 8.66 -6.23 18.83
C THR A 163 8.42 -7.64 19.36
N GLU A 164 7.31 -7.86 20.11
CA GLU A 164 7.11 -9.07 20.92
C GLU A 164 6.20 -10.10 20.25
N THR A 165 5.17 -9.64 19.53
CA THR A 165 4.16 -10.52 18.95
C THR A 165 4.09 -10.34 17.43
N GLY A 166 4.04 -11.45 16.70
CA GLY A 166 4.10 -11.49 15.25
C GLY A 166 2.95 -12.29 14.62
N LEU A 167 3.29 -13.18 13.68
CA LEU A 167 2.34 -14.09 13.08
C LEU A 167 1.82 -15.11 14.11
N LYS A 168 0.53 -15.40 14.04
CA LYS A 168 -0.11 -16.50 14.74
C LYS A 168 -0.11 -17.76 13.87
N GLU A 169 -0.49 -18.90 14.43
CA GLU A 169 -0.59 -20.16 13.67
C GLU A 169 -1.35 -19.99 12.35
N LYS A 170 -2.51 -19.31 12.40
CA LYS A 170 -3.29 -18.99 11.20
C LYS A 170 -2.58 -18.05 10.23
N GLY A 171 -1.74 -17.15 10.71
CA GLY A 171 -0.92 -16.27 9.89
C GLY A 171 0.09 -17.04 9.03
N PHE A 172 0.74 -18.05 9.60
CA PHE A 172 1.65 -18.93 8.84
C PHE A 172 0.90 -19.77 7.80
N GLU A 173 -0.29 -20.30 8.12
CA GLU A 173 -1.14 -21.00 7.16
C GLU A 173 -1.55 -20.07 6.00
N PHE A 174 -1.92 -18.81 6.32
CA PHE A 174 -2.27 -17.80 5.33
C PHE A 174 -1.10 -17.45 4.43
N LEU A 175 0.10 -17.21 5.00
CA LEU A 175 1.30 -16.92 4.23
C LEU A 175 1.58 -18.03 3.20
N ALA A 176 1.57 -19.29 3.63
CA ALA A 176 1.79 -20.43 2.76
C ALA A 176 0.75 -20.51 1.62
N GLU A 177 -0.53 -20.25 1.93
CA GLU A 177 -1.59 -20.28 0.92
C GLU A 177 -1.54 -19.05 0.00
N MET A 178 -1.18 -17.87 0.51
CA MET A 178 -0.95 -16.66 -0.30
C MET A 178 0.15 -16.92 -1.32
N GLU A 179 1.27 -17.49 -0.92
CA GLU A 179 2.37 -17.84 -1.82
C GLU A 179 1.94 -18.84 -2.90
N ARG A 180 1.17 -19.88 -2.52
CA ARG A 180 0.62 -20.86 -3.47
C ARG A 180 -0.30 -20.23 -4.50
N LEU A 181 -1.07 -19.22 -4.10
CA LEU A 181 -2.01 -18.47 -4.94
C LEU A 181 -1.35 -17.31 -5.70
N HIS A 182 -0.09 -17.00 -5.44
CA HIS A 182 0.56 -15.79 -5.94
C HIS A 182 -0.13 -14.50 -5.49
N ILE A 183 -0.62 -14.47 -4.24
CA ILE A 183 -0.98 -13.24 -3.54
C ILE A 183 0.26 -12.73 -2.82
N ILE A 184 0.69 -11.53 -3.12
CA ILE A 184 1.86 -10.91 -2.50
C ILE A 184 1.53 -10.59 -1.03
N ALA A 185 2.39 -11.05 -0.11
CA ALA A 185 2.31 -10.63 1.28
C ALA A 185 2.79 -9.19 1.42
N ASP A 186 2.00 -8.35 2.09
CA ASP A 186 2.33 -6.97 2.40
C ASP A 186 2.58 -6.83 3.89
N VAL A 187 3.76 -6.34 4.26
CA VAL A 187 4.19 -6.16 5.65
C VAL A 187 3.91 -4.77 6.21
N SER A 188 3.32 -3.87 5.42
CA SER A 188 2.83 -2.59 5.94
C SER A 188 1.84 -2.87 7.07
N HIS A 189 1.92 -2.11 8.18
CA HIS A 189 1.17 -2.31 9.41
C HIS A 189 1.52 -3.54 10.26
N LEU A 190 2.27 -4.51 9.74
CA LEU A 190 2.66 -5.69 10.51
C LEU A 190 3.67 -5.31 11.60
N SER A 191 3.60 -5.99 12.76
CA SER A 191 4.57 -5.80 13.84
C SER A 191 6.01 -6.08 13.39
N ASP A 192 6.98 -5.54 14.13
CA ASP A 192 8.40 -5.84 13.86
C ASP A 192 8.67 -7.35 13.96
N LYS A 193 8.10 -8.02 14.97
CA LYS A 193 8.22 -9.49 15.09
C LYS A 193 7.58 -10.18 13.88
N GLY A 194 6.39 -9.75 13.46
CA GLY A 194 5.72 -10.31 12.28
C GLY A 194 6.48 -10.08 10.98
N PHE A 195 7.15 -8.94 10.83
CA PHE A 195 8.05 -8.71 9.70
C PHE A 195 9.16 -9.78 9.66
N TRP A 196 9.80 -10.08 10.80
CA TRP A 196 10.84 -11.11 10.86
C TRP A 196 10.28 -12.51 10.67
N ASP A 197 9.04 -12.79 11.10
CA ASP A 197 8.37 -14.06 10.80
C ASP A 197 8.17 -14.24 9.28
N ILE A 198 7.77 -13.16 8.56
CA ILE A 198 7.70 -13.19 7.10
C ILE A 198 9.08 -13.42 6.48
N VAL A 199 10.12 -12.71 6.94
CA VAL A 199 11.51 -12.91 6.43
C VAL A 199 11.95 -14.36 6.60
N GLU A 200 11.65 -14.99 7.74
CA GLU A 200 12.09 -16.36 8.07
C GLU A 200 11.32 -17.41 7.25
N HIS A 201 9.99 -17.25 7.11
CA HIS A 201 9.13 -18.30 6.58
C HIS A 201 8.70 -18.09 5.11
N SER A 202 8.80 -16.89 4.57
CA SER A 202 8.48 -16.63 3.18
C SER A 202 9.50 -17.27 2.23
N THR A 203 9.00 -17.97 1.23
CA THR A 203 9.76 -18.54 0.12
C THR A 203 9.76 -17.63 -1.11
N ARG A 204 8.90 -16.62 -1.12
CA ARG A 204 8.74 -15.66 -2.21
C ARG A 204 9.06 -14.22 -1.76
N PRO A 205 9.39 -13.32 -2.68
CA PRO A 205 9.48 -11.90 -2.38
C PRO A 205 8.15 -11.35 -1.83
N PHE A 206 8.25 -10.38 -0.91
CA PHE A 206 7.11 -9.70 -0.31
C PHE A 206 7.25 -8.18 -0.44
N ALA A 207 6.19 -7.43 -0.15
CA ALA A 207 6.19 -5.98 -0.25
C ALA A 207 5.95 -5.30 1.11
N ALA A 208 6.44 -4.07 1.23
CA ALA A 208 5.94 -3.08 2.17
C ALA A 208 5.27 -1.98 1.32
N SER A 209 3.97 -2.13 1.06
CA SER A 209 3.28 -1.33 0.04
C SER A 209 3.34 0.17 0.28
N HIS A 210 3.38 0.61 1.57
CA HIS A 210 3.39 2.01 1.98
C HIS A 210 4.11 2.22 3.32
N SER A 211 5.45 2.26 3.29
CA SER A 211 6.30 2.40 4.48
C SER A 211 7.51 3.30 4.19
N ASN A 212 8.09 3.90 5.26
CA ASN A 212 9.24 4.78 5.15
C ASN A 212 10.43 4.30 6.00
N CYS A 213 11.44 5.15 6.23
CA CYS A 213 12.66 4.81 6.96
C CYS A 213 12.57 5.25 8.42
N ARG A 214 12.67 4.31 9.36
CA ARG A 214 12.61 4.60 10.81
C ARG A 214 13.79 5.43 11.29
N ALA A 215 14.94 5.33 10.63
CA ALA A 215 16.12 6.14 10.92
C ALA A 215 15.87 7.65 10.70
N LEU A 216 14.98 8.04 9.79
CA LEU A 216 14.66 9.43 9.50
C LEU A 216 13.42 9.92 10.27
N ALA A 217 12.42 9.08 10.42
CA ALA A 217 11.22 9.34 11.20
C ALA A 217 10.94 8.14 12.11
N PRO A 218 11.18 8.23 13.42
CA PRO A 218 11.15 7.10 14.35
C PRO A 218 9.71 6.72 14.72
N HIS A 219 8.97 6.25 13.72
CA HIS A 219 7.60 5.79 13.84
C HIS A 219 7.52 4.26 13.65
N CYS A 220 6.63 3.58 14.38
CA CYS A 220 6.46 2.12 14.32
C CYS A 220 6.07 1.61 12.91
N ARG A 221 5.41 2.45 12.09
CA ARG A 221 5.04 2.14 10.70
C ARG A 221 6.23 2.09 9.74
N ASN A 222 7.38 2.65 10.13
CA ASN A 222 8.56 2.74 9.30
C ASN A 222 9.50 1.54 9.54
N LEU A 223 10.22 1.16 8.49
CA LEU A 223 11.18 0.05 8.50
C LEU A 223 12.52 0.48 9.12
N THR A 224 13.14 -0.39 9.93
CA THR A 224 14.53 -0.21 10.37
C THR A 224 15.48 -0.51 9.21
N ASP A 225 16.75 -0.10 9.34
CA ASP A 225 17.77 -0.40 8.32
C ASP A 225 17.99 -1.90 8.14
N GLU A 226 17.87 -2.70 9.21
CA GLU A 226 17.92 -4.15 9.16
C GLU A 226 16.75 -4.74 8.37
N MET A 227 15.54 -4.22 8.58
CA MET A 227 14.36 -4.64 7.83
C MET A 227 14.47 -4.27 6.35
N ILE A 228 14.99 -3.08 6.03
CA ILE A 228 15.22 -2.64 4.65
C ILE A 228 16.21 -3.58 3.95
N ARG A 229 17.33 -3.95 4.61
CA ARG A 229 18.30 -4.91 4.06
C ARG A 229 17.69 -6.30 3.87
N ALA A 230 16.88 -6.76 4.84
CA ALA A 230 16.23 -8.07 4.77
C ALA A 230 15.20 -8.12 3.61
N LEU A 231 14.39 -7.07 3.45
CA LEU A 231 13.47 -6.93 2.33
C LEU A 231 14.22 -6.95 0.99
N ALA A 232 15.32 -6.18 0.87
CA ALA A 232 16.15 -6.15 -0.33
C ALA A 232 16.73 -7.53 -0.65
N ASN A 233 17.27 -8.24 0.34
CA ASN A 233 17.85 -9.58 0.18
C ASN A 233 16.81 -10.63 -0.26
N LYS A 234 15.53 -10.41 0.07
CA LYS A 234 14.39 -11.25 -0.38
C LYS A 234 13.87 -10.85 -1.77
N GLY A 235 14.47 -9.83 -2.41
CA GLY A 235 13.96 -9.30 -3.69
C GLY A 235 12.64 -8.54 -3.55
N GLY A 236 12.37 -8.02 -2.36
CA GLY A 236 11.14 -7.32 -2.03
C GLY A 236 11.06 -5.90 -2.59
N LEU A 237 9.93 -5.24 -2.35
CA LEU A 237 9.64 -3.88 -2.81
C LEU A 237 9.08 -3.05 -1.68
N VAL A 238 9.50 -1.78 -1.55
CA VAL A 238 8.92 -0.83 -0.60
C VAL A 238 8.32 0.38 -1.32
N GLY A 239 7.07 0.69 -1.04
CA GLY A 239 6.38 1.89 -1.51
C GLY A 239 6.61 3.06 -0.55
N LEU A 240 7.12 4.17 -1.08
CA LEU A 240 7.33 5.41 -0.36
C LEU A 240 5.97 6.00 0.05
N ASN A 241 5.69 6.08 1.34
CA ASN A 241 4.45 6.59 1.90
C ASN A 241 4.48 8.11 2.04
N TYR A 242 3.34 8.79 1.79
CA TYR A 242 3.25 10.25 1.84
C TYR A 242 2.65 10.80 3.13
N CYS A 243 2.31 9.95 4.09
CA CYS A 243 1.83 10.38 5.41
C CYS A 243 2.87 11.23 6.14
N SER A 244 2.46 12.41 6.59
CA SER A 244 3.34 13.38 7.27
C SER A 244 4.02 12.78 8.50
N GLY A 245 3.30 12.00 9.32
CA GLY A 245 3.82 11.37 10.52
C GLY A 245 4.87 10.27 10.25
N PHE A 246 4.93 9.74 9.02
CA PHE A 246 5.92 8.73 8.63
C PHE A 246 7.11 9.34 7.87
N LEU A 247 7.01 10.61 7.49
CA LEU A 247 8.04 11.35 6.75
C LEU A 247 8.86 12.29 7.63
N ASP A 248 8.25 12.92 8.63
CA ASP A 248 8.86 14.01 9.40
C ASP A 248 9.06 13.57 10.85
N ASN A 249 10.17 14.02 11.44
CA ASN A 249 10.52 13.75 12.84
C ASN A 249 10.33 15.03 13.66
N GLN A 250 9.11 15.30 14.08
CA GLN A 250 8.75 16.43 14.91
C GLN A 250 8.35 15.98 16.33
N PRO A 251 8.44 16.86 17.35
CA PRO A 251 8.06 16.49 18.72
C PRO A 251 6.55 16.18 18.89
N GLU A 252 5.72 16.67 17.97
CA GLU A 252 4.27 16.44 17.94
C GLU A 252 3.83 16.12 16.51
N GLU A 253 2.97 15.13 16.34
CA GLU A 253 2.47 14.68 15.03
C GLU A 253 1.86 15.83 14.20
N LYS A 254 1.09 16.72 14.82
CA LYS A 254 0.47 17.89 14.15
C LYS A 254 1.48 18.86 13.51
N LEU A 255 2.76 18.78 13.89
CA LEU A 255 3.84 19.58 13.32
C LEU A 255 4.53 18.90 12.14
N CYS A 256 4.27 17.60 11.95
CA CYS A 256 4.84 16.85 10.85
C CYS A 256 4.32 17.35 9.50
N ARG A 257 5.19 17.29 8.50
CA ARG A 257 4.93 17.79 7.15
C ARG A 257 5.06 16.67 6.13
N SER A 258 4.16 16.69 5.16
CA SER A 258 4.28 15.86 3.97
C SER A 258 4.82 16.72 2.83
N THR A 259 6.14 16.62 2.59
CA THR A 259 6.80 17.37 1.52
C THR A 259 7.59 16.44 0.60
N THR A 260 7.68 16.81 -0.67
CA THR A 260 8.44 16.06 -1.68
C THR A 260 9.93 16.00 -1.33
N ALA A 261 10.45 17.01 -0.66
CA ALA A 261 11.85 17.02 -0.17
C ALA A 261 12.10 15.97 0.92
N LEU A 262 11.15 15.76 1.85
CA LEU A 262 11.23 14.67 2.83
C LEU A 262 11.12 13.30 2.16
N MET A 263 10.20 13.15 1.21
CA MET A 263 10.05 11.92 0.44
C MET A 263 11.35 11.55 -0.29
N ALA A 264 11.99 12.54 -0.94
CA ALA A 264 13.27 12.32 -1.62
C ALA A 264 14.40 11.89 -0.67
N LYS A 265 14.43 12.42 0.57
CA LYS A 265 15.39 11.97 1.59
C LYS A 265 15.14 10.51 2.01
N HIS A 266 13.89 10.11 2.20
CA HIS A 266 13.56 8.71 2.50
C HIS A 266 13.95 7.80 1.34
N ALA A 267 13.72 8.20 0.08
CA ALA A 267 14.16 7.47 -1.10
C ALA A 267 15.70 7.34 -1.15
N ALA A 268 16.44 8.41 -0.82
CA ALA A 268 17.90 8.37 -0.74
C ALA A 268 18.41 7.41 0.35
N HIS A 269 17.75 7.38 1.51
CA HIS A 269 18.08 6.44 2.58
C HIS A 269 17.77 4.98 2.16
N PHE A 270 16.62 4.71 1.55
CA PHE A 270 16.31 3.40 0.99
C PHE A 270 17.38 2.94 -0.02
N LYS A 271 17.78 3.83 -0.95
CA LYS A 271 18.84 3.57 -1.92
C LYS A 271 20.17 3.22 -1.25
N GLN A 272 20.54 3.96 -0.21
CA GLN A 272 21.79 3.73 0.55
C GLN A 272 21.80 2.39 1.27
N VAL A 273 20.65 1.97 1.84
CA VAL A 273 20.56 0.80 2.71
C VAL A 273 20.22 -0.48 1.95
N GLY A 274 19.28 -0.40 1.00
CA GLY A 274 18.72 -1.56 0.30
C GLY A 274 18.93 -1.58 -1.21
N GLY A 275 19.46 -0.50 -1.79
CA GLY A 275 19.60 -0.38 -3.26
C GLY A 275 18.42 0.31 -3.92
N ILE A 276 18.63 0.73 -5.17
CA ILE A 276 17.61 1.45 -5.94
C ILE A 276 16.43 0.56 -6.34
N GLU A 277 16.68 -0.74 -6.51
CA GLU A 277 15.75 -1.71 -7.07
C GLU A 277 14.55 -2.03 -6.18
N ILE A 278 14.66 -1.72 -4.87
CA ILE A 278 13.58 -1.99 -3.91
C ILE A 278 12.56 -0.86 -3.82
N ILE A 279 12.82 0.33 -4.41
CA ILE A 279 12.04 1.54 -4.15
C ILE A 279 10.93 1.66 -5.19
N GLY A 280 9.70 1.83 -4.71
CA GLY A 280 8.52 2.19 -5.48
C GLY A 280 7.76 3.34 -4.82
N LEU A 281 6.57 3.63 -5.33
CA LEU A 281 5.63 4.60 -4.76
C LEU A 281 4.51 3.86 -4.04
N GLY A 282 4.10 4.33 -2.87
CA GLY A 282 3.00 3.80 -2.08
C GLY A 282 2.31 4.97 -1.39
N SER A 283 1.56 5.75 -2.17
CA SER A 283 1.13 7.10 -1.79
C SER A 283 0.30 7.16 -0.52
N ASP A 284 -0.51 6.14 -0.29
CA ASP A 284 -1.51 6.12 0.77
C ASP A 284 -2.58 7.23 0.56
N PHE A 285 -2.76 7.66 -0.71
CA PHE A 285 -3.77 8.63 -1.07
C PHE A 285 -5.18 8.14 -0.70
N ASP A 286 -5.99 9.06 -0.24
CA ASP A 286 -7.33 8.84 0.31
C ASP A 286 -7.36 8.12 1.68
N GLY A 287 -6.24 7.51 2.14
CA GLY A 287 -6.06 6.97 3.50
C GLY A 287 -5.38 7.94 4.47
N ILE A 288 -4.75 9.00 3.95
CA ILE A 288 -4.03 9.99 4.74
C ILE A 288 -4.69 11.37 4.70
N GLY A 289 -4.56 12.09 5.78
CA GLY A 289 -5.10 13.44 5.92
C GLY A 289 -4.01 14.50 6.12
N GLY A 290 -4.44 15.71 6.46
CA GLY A 290 -3.56 16.83 6.74
C GLY A 290 -3.20 17.65 5.50
N LYS A 291 -2.12 18.45 5.62
CA LYS A 291 -1.66 19.30 4.53
C LYS A 291 -0.55 18.60 3.75
N LEU A 292 -0.91 18.06 2.59
CA LEU A 292 0.01 17.43 1.67
C LEU A 292 0.54 18.47 0.67
N GLU A 293 1.86 18.46 0.36
CA GLU A 293 2.41 19.26 -0.74
C GLU A 293 1.91 18.73 -2.10
N MET A 294 1.80 17.40 -2.22
CA MET A 294 1.10 16.73 -3.32
C MET A 294 -0.32 16.38 -2.85
N ASP A 295 -1.27 17.24 -3.10
CA ASP A 295 -2.66 17.14 -2.65
C ASP A 295 -3.53 16.23 -3.53
N ASP A 296 -2.99 15.73 -4.63
CA ASP A 296 -3.60 14.70 -5.47
C ASP A 296 -2.57 13.98 -6.36
N CYS A 297 -2.99 12.87 -6.95
CA CYS A 297 -2.13 12.00 -7.76
C CYS A 297 -1.63 12.64 -9.09
N SER A 298 -2.15 13.77 -9.51
CA SER A 298 -1.65 14.51 -10.68
C SER A 298 -0.39 15.34 -10.39
N LYS A 299 0.01 15.46 -9.11
CA LYS A 299 1.13 16.28 -8.65
C LYS A 299 2.46 15.54 -8.59
N LEU A 300 2.51 14.27 -8.95
CA LEU A 300 3.72 13.43 -8.95
C LEU A 300 4.96 14.07 -9.62
N PRO A 301 4.84 14.94 -10.64
CA PRO A 301 6.00 15.64 -11.17
C PRO A 301 6.80 16.43 -10.12
N LEU A 302 6.15 16.92 -9.05
CA LEU A 302 6.84 17.60 -7.94
C LEU A 302 7.82 16.67 -7.21
N LEU A 303 7.44 15.40 -7.02
CA LEU A 303 8.33 14.39 -6.43
C LEU A 303 9.49 14.05 -7.36
N ALA A 304 9.25 13.92 -8.67
CA ALA A 304 10.32 13.69 -9.63
C ALA A 304 11.38 14.82 -9.59
N ASP A 305 10.93 16.08 -9.51
CA ASP A 305 11.83 17.22 -9.36
C ASP A 305 12.58 17.23 -8.03
N ALA A 306 11.95 16.78 -6.95
CA ALA A 306 12.60 16.65 -5.64
C ALA A 306 13.67 15.55 -5.65
N LEU A 307 13.40 14.39 -6.26
CA LEU A 307 14.38 13.32 -6.42
C LEU A 307 15.60 13.78 -7.24
N ARG A 308 15.40 14.52 -8.34
CA ARG A 308 16.51 15.11 -9.10
C ARG A 308 17.35 16.05 -8.25
N ARG A 309 16.71 16.91 -7.46
CA ARG A 309 17.43 17.83 -6.54
C ARG A 309 18.19 17.07 -5.44
N GLU A 310 17.73 15.91 -5.03
CA GLU A 310 18.40 15.02 -4.07
C GLU A 310 19.57 14.22 -4.71
N GLY A 311 19.74 14.30 -6.03
CA GLY A 311 20.85 13.69 -6.76
C GLY A 311 20.55 12.36 -7.46
N PHE A 312 19.27 12.00 -7.59
CA PHE A 312 18.88 10.86 -8.41
C PHE A 312 19.00 11.16 -9.90
N THR A 313 19.52 10.22 -10.66
CA THR A 313 19.56 10.28 -12.14
C THR A 313 18.16 10.06 -12.71
N GLU A 314 17.95 10.44 -13.99
CA GLU A 314 16.66 10.18 -14.66
C GLU A 314 16.30 8.69 -14.67
N ASP A 315 17.29 7.83 -14.90
CA ASP A 315 17.09 6.38 -14.87
C ASP A 315 16.63 5.86 -13.50
N GLU A 316 17.18 6.42 -12.43
CA GLU A 316 16.77 6.08 -11.06
C GLU A 316 15.39 6.65 -10.70
N VAL A 317 15.06 7.86 -11.17
CA VAL A 317 13.72 8.43 -10.99
C VAL A 317 12.69 7.57 -11.70
N GLU A 318 12.94 7.14 -12.94
CA GLU A 318 12.06 6.19 -13.65
C GLU A 318 11.97 4.82 -12.96
N ALA A 319 13.08 4.33 -12.38
CA ALA A 319 13.08 3.08 -11.63
C ALA A 319 12.13 3.16 -10.44
N ILE A 320 12.21 4.23 -9.63
CA ILE A 320 11.32 4.49 -8.48
C ILE A 320 9.87 4.64 -8.92
N PHE A 321 9.62 5.42 -9.98
CA PHE A 321 8.27 5.77 -10.39
C PHE A 321 7.48 4.60 -10.93
N TYR A 322 8.12 3.66 -11.67
CA TYR A 322 7.37 2.53 -12.23
C TYR A 322 8.16 1.27 -12.51
N ARG A 323 9.47 1.34 -12.89
CA ARG A 323 10.16 0.15 -13.41
C ARG A 323 10.37 -0.92 -12.34
N ASN A 324 10.71 -0.53 -11.12
CA ASN A 324 10.92 -1.46 -10.00
C ASN A 324 9.64 -2.19 -9.65
N ALA A 325 8.56 -1.44 -9.46
CA ALA A 325 7.24 -2.01 -9.15
C ALA A 325 6.75 -2.90 -10.29
N ARG A 326 6.84 -2.43 -11.55
CA ARG A 326 6.46 -3.22 -12.72
C ARG A 326 7.20 -4.55 -12.77
N ARG A 327 8.54 -4.55 -12.63
CA ARG A 327 9.35 -5.76 -12.60
C ARG A 327 8.88 -6.68 -11.47
N PHE A 328 8.76 -6.16 -10.25
CA PHE A 328 8.36 -6.93 -9.08
C PHE A 328 7.02 -7.65 -9.28
N PHE A 329 6.00 -6.95 -9.78
CA PHE A 329 4.69 -7.55 -10.00
C PHE A 329 4.67 -8.49 -11.23
N GLU A 330 5.41 -8.19 -12.29
CA GLU A 330 5.51 -9.08 -13.45
C GLU A 330 6.22 -10.42 -13.12
N GLU A 331 7.09 -10.44 -12.12
CA GLU A 331 7.84 -11.63 -11.69
C GLU A 331 7.11 -12.42 -10.59
N ASN A 332 6.20 -11.81 -9.83
CA ASN A 332 5.66 -12.41 -8.61
C ASN A 332 4.15 -12.67 -8.59
N LEU A 333 3.36 -12.16 -9.54
CA LEU A 333 1.94 -12.47 -9.69
C LEU A 333 1.68 -13.85 -10.30
#